data_d53c361e7a380f6e33c96265458a0c3d
#
_entry.id   d53c361e7a380f6e33c96265458a0c3d
#
_cell.length_a   1.000
_cell.length_b   1.000
_cell.length_c   1.000
_cell.angle_alpha   90.00
_cell.angle_beta   90.00
_cell.angle_gamma   90.00
#
_symmetry.space_group_name_H-M   'P 1'
#
loop_
_entity.id
_entity.type
_entity.pdbx_description
1 polymer ?
#
loop_
_entity_poly.entity_id
_entity_poly.type
_entity_poly.pdbx_seq_one_letter_code
_entity_poly.pdbx_strand_id
1 'polypeptide(L)'
;MSVSFGAEVVDGGTRFAVRSATPVTLCLFDDAAERQIPMTGADGVWHAEIEGVSVSARYGYRAAADPAKLLVDPYAIQLDRPFHYDPCLGEPGIDTTALVPRAIVTPPPNAPVAPPLFTPGGLIYELNVRGFTMLHPDVPEAQRGTIAALAHPAVIAHLKKLNVAAIELMPIVAWIDERHLPPLGLTNSWGYNPVVPMAIDPRLAPGGVAELVETVAALRSAGIGVILDLVFNHTGESDRLGPTLSLRGFDDPLYYAHAPDGSLVNDTGTGNTLDCSRPEVRALILGSLRHFARCGVDGFRFDLATILARGPGFDPHAPIFAEIAADPLLASRVMIAEPWDIGPGGYQLGQFPDHWLEWNDRYRDDVRRFWRGDGSAGELATRIAGSADLFGPGDTRTVNFLAAHDGFTLADLVSYAERHNHANGEDNRDGHGDNLSWNNGVEGPSDDPAIRQRRGDDLRALLATLFASRGTIMLTAGDEFGRTQQGNNNAYAQDNAIGWVEWQNRDRDLEAFVAALAAFRAANRLDAVAPYADADWRALDGEVMTPDRWHDAPGFELRLADGDAQIALRIDRQTRRVSLSRRTIVESR
;
A
#
# COMPACT_ATOMS: atom_id res chain seq x y z
N MET A 1 -10.53 -0.24 -34.60
CA MET A 1 -10.08 0.82 -33.67
C MET A 1 -10.38 0.32 -32.27
N SER A 2 -9.42 0.37 -31.35
CA SER A 2 -9.70 0.04 -29.95
C SER A 2 -10.63 1.10 -29.37
N VAL A 3 -11.71 0.68 -28.72
CA VAL A 3 -12.64 1.61 -28.06
C VAL A 3 -11.91 2.19 -26.83
N SER A 4 -11.90 3.53 -26.72
CA SER A 4 -11.51 4.22 -25.48
C SER A 4 -12.71 4.23 -24.56
N PHE A 5 -12.60 3.62 -23.38
CA PHE A 5 -13.64 3.64 -22.36
C PHE A 5 -13.54 4.90 -21.50
N GLY A 6 -14.66 5.25 -20.85
CA GLY A 6 -14.77 6.48 -20.06
C GLY A 6 -15.30 7.66 -20.87
N ALA A 7 -15.08 8.88 -20.34
CA ALA A 7 -15.42 10.14 -20.99
C ALA A 7 -14.19 10.73 -21.69
N GLU A 8 -14.22 10.83 -22.99
CA GLU A 8 -13.17 11.40 -23.84
C GLU A 8 -13.64 12.72 -24.45
N VAL A 9 -12.94 13.81 -24.17
CA VAL A 9 -13.20 15.11 -24.79
C VAL A 9 -12.76 15.06 -26.26
N VAL A 10 -13.68 15.37 -27.16
CA VAL A 10 -13.45 15.40 -28.61
C VAL A 10 -13.82 16.78 -29.19
N ASP A 11 -13.51 17.02 -30.47
CA ASP A 11 -13.90 18.27 -31.12
C ASP A 11 -15.41 18.49 -31.07
N GLY A 12 -15.83 19.55 -30.37
CA GLY A 12 -17.25 19.95 -30.27
C GLY A 12 -18.04 19.24 -29.17
N GLY A 13 -17.47 18.29 -28.42
CA GLY A 13 -18.25 17.58 -27.40
C GLY A 13 -17.47 16.58 -26.59
N THR A 14 -18.17 15.57 -26.11
CA THR A 14 -17.58 14.45 -25.31
C THR A 14 -18.13 13.12 -25.79
N ARG A 15 -17.25 12.16 -26.02
CA ARG A 15 -17.57 10.75 -26.25
C ARG A 15 -17.56 10.01 -24.94
N PHE A 16 -18.59 9.20 -24.71
CA PHE A 16 -18.76 8.32 -23.57
C PHE A 16 -18.79 6.88 -24.05
N ALA A 17 -18.07 5.99 -23.38
CA ALA A 17 -18.11 4.56 -23.67
C ALA A 17 -18.00 3.76 -22.37
N VAL A 18 -18.82 2.73 -22.23
CA VAL A 18 -18.84 1.83 -21.08
C VAL A 18 -19.19 0.40 -21.52
N ARG A 19 -18.69 -0.59 -20.78
CA ARG A 19 -19.06 -2.00 -20.97
C ARG A 19 -20.21 -2.36 -20.02
N SER A 20 -21.22 -3.05 -20.57
CA SER A 20 -22.37 -3.56 -19.82
C SER A 20 -23.03 -4.72 -20.52
N ALA A 21 -23.50 -5.71 -19.77
CA ALA A 21 -24.31 -6.83 -20.28
C ALA A 21 -25.67 -6.40 -20.83
N THR A 22 -26.19 -5.26 -20.39
CA THR A 22 -27.52 -4.74 -20.75
C THR A 22 -27.44 -3.33 -21.32
N PRO A 23 -28.47 -2.86 -22.07
CA PRO A 23 -28.52 -1.50 -22.57
C PRO A 23 -28.26 -0.44 -21.50
N VAL A 24 -27.53 0.61 -21.86
CA VAL A 24 -27.12 1.69 -20.97
C VAL A 24 -27.73 3.00 -21.40
N THR A 25 -28.14 3.80 -20.41
CA THR A 25 -28.54 5.20 -20.55
C THR A 25 -27.49 6.08 -19.90
N LEU A 26 -26.92 7.01 -20.65
CA LEU A 26 -26.08 8.08 -20.11
C LEU A 26 -26.94 9.11 -19.40
N CYS A 27 -26.56 9.47 -18.19
CA CYS A 27 -27.20 10.50 -17.39
C CYS A 27 -26.26 11.70 -17.27
N LEU A 28 -26.66 12.85 -17.82
CA LEU A 28 -25.95 14.13 -17.65
C LEU A 28 -26.67 14.97 -16.60
N PHE A 29 -25.89 15.63 -15.75
CA PHE A 29 -26.44 16.40 -14.63
C PHE A 29 -26.10 17.89 -14.75
N ASP A 30 -27.14 18.71 -14.72
CA ASP A 30 -27.05 20.16 -14.56
C ASP A 30 -27.72 20.51 -13.22
N ASP A 31 -26.89 20.77 -12.22
CA ASP A 31 -27.28 20.85 -10.81
C ASP A 31 -28.10 19.61 -10.34
N ALA A 32 -29.38 19.76 -10.12
CA ALA A 32 -30.27 18.67 -9.72
C ALA A 32 -31.02 18.03 -10.90
N ALA A 33 -30.95 18.61 -12.12
CA ALA A 33 -31.66 18.11 -13.27
C ALA A 33 -30.86 16.96 -13.95
N GLU A 34 -31.52 15.83 -14.19
CA GLU A 34 -30.97 14.68 -14.90
C GLU A 34 -31.51 14.66 -16.35
N ARG A 35 -30.60 14.67 -17.33
CA ARG A 35 -30.91 14.43 -18.74
C ARG A 35 -30.47 13.05 -19.13
N GLN A 36 -31.41 12.19 -19.46
CA GLN A 36 -31.16 10.81 -19.87
C GLN A 36 -31.03 10.68 -21.38
N ILE A 37 -30.00 9.98 -21.85
CA ILE A 37 -29.68 9.78 -23.25
C ILE A 37 -29.40 8.28 -23.48
N PRO A 38 -30.27 7.55 -24.24
CA PRO A 38 -29.98 6.17 -24.58
C PRO A 38 -28.69 6.06 -25.38
N MET A 39 -27.82 5.13 -24.98
CA MET A 39 -26.56 4.87 -25.68
C MET A 39 -26.78 3.85 -26.79
N THR A 40 -25.96 3.91 -27.82
CA THR A 40 -25.93 2.92 -28.91
C THR A 40 -24.84 1.91 -28.61
N GLY A 41 -25.10 0.61 -28.81
CA GLY A 41 -24.09 -0.40 -28.53
C GLY A 41 -24.33 -1.74 -29.17
N ALA A 42 -23.26 -2.55 -29.22
CA ALA A 42 -23.25 -3.93 -29.65
C ALA A 42 -22.13 -4.67 -28.87
N ASP A 43 -22.28 -5.98 -28.72
CA ASP A 43 -21.25 -6.86 -28.11
C ASP A 43 -20.80 -6.40 -26.72
N GLY A 44 -21.74 -5.90 -25.89
CA GLY A 44 -21.48 -5.44 -24.53
C GLY A 44 -20.75 -4.10 -24.42
N VAL A 45 -20.55 -3.37 -25.52
CA VAL A 45 -19.96 -2.02 -25.51
C VAL A 45 -21.01 -0.99 -25.92
N TRP A 46 -21.24 -0.02 -25.03
CA TRP A 46 -22.22 1.06 -25.23
C TRP A 46 -21.49 2.39 -25.32
N HIS A 47 -21.89 3.23 -26.30
CA HIS A 47 -21.26 4.53 -26.54
C HIS A 47 -22.29 5.61 -26.91
N ALA A 48 -21.95 6.85 -26.63
CA ALA A 48 -22.65 8.06 -27.06
C ALA A 48 -21.64 9.18 -27.30
N GLU A 49 -21.86 10.00 -28.33
CA GLU A 49 -21.11 11.23 -28.55
C GLU A 49 -22.07 12.40 -28.44
N ILE A 50 -21.79 13.32 -27.51
CA ILE A 50 -22.74 14.38 -27.15
C ILE A 50 -22.11 15.74 -27.42
N GLU A 51 -22.68 16.42 -28.43
CA GLU A 51 -22.28 17.77 -28.78
C GLU A 51 -22.54 18.76 -27.66
N GLY A 52 -21.60 19.69 -27.43
CA GLY A 52 -21.70 20.75 -26.42
C GLY A 52 -21.42 20.32 -25.00
N VAL A 53 -21.17 19.03 -24.71
CA VAL A 53 -20.72 18.56 -23.41
C VAL A 53 -19.21 18.74 -23.29
N SER A 54 -18.77 19.52 -22.29
CA SER A 54 -17.37 19.91 -22.10
C SER A 54 -16.80 19.42 -20.78
N VAL A 55 -15.54 19.72 -20.55
CA VAL A 55 -14.84 19.53 -19.25
C VAL A 55 -15.71 20.09 -18.10
N SER A 56 -15.67 19.42 -16.96
CA SER A 56 -16.44 19.67 -15.74
C SER A 56 -17.92 19.27 -15.79
N ALA A 57 -18.43 18.75 -16.91
CA ALA A 57 -19.79 18.19 -16.94
C ALA A 57 -19.86 16.96 -16.02
N ARG A 58 -20.95 16.85 -15.25
CA ARG A 58 -21.21 15.71 -14.34
C ARG A 58 -22.05 14.68 -15.06
N TYR A 59 -21.66 13.40 -14.89
CA TYR A 59 -22.36 12.29 -15.54
C TYR A 59 -22.36 11.02 -14.70
N GLY A 60 -23.19 10.09 -15.11
CA GLY A 60 -23.25 8.72 -14.63
C GLY A 60 -24.05 7.87 -15.62
N TYR A 61 -24.34 6.66 -15.26
CA TYR A 61 -25.04 5.71 -16.12
C TYR A 61 -26.19 5.01 -15.40
N ARG A 62 -27.16 4.52 -16.18
CA ARG A 62 -28.19 3.58 -15.72
C ARG A 62 -28.17 2.38 -16.65
N ALA A 63 -28.04 1.17 -16.10
CA ALA A 63 -28.14 -0.08 -16.86
C ALA A 63 -29.58 -0.58 -16.86
N ALA A 64 -30.02 -1.19 -17.97
CA ALA A 64 -31.39 -1.70 -18.09
C ALA A 64 -31.71 -2.85 -17.12
N ALA A 65 -30.71 -3.50 -16.55
CA ALA A 65 -30.88 -4.54 -15.51
C ALA A 65 -31.55 -3.97 -14.24
N ASP A 66 -31.17 -2.76 -13.81
CA ASP A 66 -31.83 -2.00 -12.75
C ASP A 66 -31.72 -0.49 -13.04
N PRO A 67 -32.68 0.08 -13.81
CA PRO A 67 -32.62 1.47 -14.22
C PRO A 67 -32.84 2.47 -13.07
N ALA A 68 -33.22 2.03 -11.89
CA ALA A 68 -33.28 2.86 -10.71
C ALA A 68 -31.88 3.20 -10.15
N LYS A 69 -30.91 2.33 -10.35
CA LYS A 69 -29.53 2.55 -9.87
C LYS A 69 -28.78 3.54 -10.74
N LEU A 70 -28.26 4.61 -10.13
CA LEU A 70 -27.20 5.40 -10.75
C LEU A 70 -25.88 4.68 -10.58
N LEU A 71 -25.14 4.47 -11.67
CA LEU A 71 -23.85 3.81 -11.68
C LEU A 71 -22.75 4.82 -12.04
N VAL A 72 -21.63 4.74 -11.31
CA VAL A 72 -20.43 5.53 -11.63
C VAL A 72 -19.63 4.83 -12.72
N ASP A 73 -19.05 5.62 -13.61
CA ASP A 73 -18.16 5.13 -14.65
C ASP A 73 -16.90 4.47 -14.01
N PRO A 74 -16.61 3.20 -14.27
CA PRO A 74 -15.39 2.56 -13.76
C PRO A 74 -14.10 3.18 -14.31
N TYR A 75 -14.18 3.97 -15.40
CA TYR A 75 -13.05 4.70 -15.98
C TYR A 75 -13.03 6.19 -15.60
N ALA A 76 -13.90 6.63 -14.67
CA ALA A 76 -13.85 8.01 -14.18
C ALA A 76 -12.53 8.29 -13.45
N ILE A 77 -11.95 9.47 -13.72
CA ILE A 77 -10.71 9.94 -13.08
C ILE A 77 -10.96 11.03 -12.03
N GLN A 78 -12.20 11.50 -11.93
CA GLN A 78 -12.62 12.48 -10.92
C GLN A 78 -14.11 12.31 -10.58
N LEU A 79 -14.43 12.52 -9.30
CA LEU A 79 -15.78 12.48 -8.76
C LEU A 79 -16.18 13.83 -8.15
N ASP A 80 -17.48 14.13 -8.10
CA ASP A 80 -18.01 15.38 -7.53
C ASP A 80 -18.05 15.37 -6.00
N ARG A 81 -18.03 14.20 -5.37
CA ARG A 81 -18.03 14.00 -3.92
C ARG A 81 -17.57 12.59 -3.53
N PRO A 82 -17.21 12.33 -2.27
CA PRO A 82 -16.90 10.97 -1.82
C PRO A 82 -18.15 10.09 -1.78
N PHE A 83 -17.91 8.76 -1.77
CA PHE A 83 -18.96 7.78 -1.47
C PHE A 83 -19.32 7.83 0.02
N HIS A 84 -20.61 7.61 0.30
CA HIS A 84 -21.11 7.36 1.65
C HIS A 84 -22.03 6.15 1.60
N TYR A 85 -21.87 5.25 2.56
CA TYR A 85 -22.72 4.06 2.62
C TYR A 85 -24.15 4.42 3.06
N ASP A 86 -25.13 3.87 2.35
CA ASP A 86 -26.54 3.88 2.69
C ASP A 86 -27.13 2.50 2.33
N PRO A 87 -27.97 1.87 3.20
CA PRO A 87 -28.60 0.58 2.91
C PRO A 87 -29.35 0.52 1.58
N CYS A 88 -29.97 1.62 1.15
CA CYS A 88 -30.68 1.73 -0.13
C CYS A 88 -29.79 1.44 -1.35
N LEU A 89 -28.47 1.58 -1.22
CA LEU A 89 -27.53 1.29 -2.30
C LEU A 89 -27.54 -0.19 -2.71
N GLY A 90 -27.83 -1.10 -1.76
CA GLY A 90 -27.94 -2.54 -2.01
C GLY A 90 -29.36 -3.02 -2.39
N GLU A 91 -30.41 -2.20 -2.20
CA GLU A 91 -31.80 -2.60 -2.45
C GLU A 91 -32.18 -2.43 -3.93
N PRO A 92 -32.58 -3.49 -4.65
CA PRO A 92 -32.98 -3.39 -6.06
C PRO A 92 -34.21 -2.47 -6.25
N GLY A 93 -34.23 -1.75 -7.37
CA GLY A 93 -35.34 -0.90 -7.78
C GLY A 93 -35.47 0.42 -7.01
N ILE A 94 -34.56 0.72 -6.07
CA ILE A 94 -34.52 2.00 -5.35
C ILE A 94 -33.64 3.00 -6.13
N ASP A 95 -34.16 4.21 -6.35
CA ASP A 95 -33.41 5.28 -6.98
C ASP A 95 -32.25 5.78 -6.08
N THR A 96 -31.05 5.68 -6.58
CA THR A 96 -29.81 6.04 -5.87
C THR A 96 -29.19 7.36 -6.32
N THR A 97 -29.86 8.15 -7.17
CA THR A 97 -29.34 9.39 -7.75
C THR A 97 -28.82 10.39 -6.72
N ALA A 98 -29.49 10.50 -5.58
CA ALA A 98 -29.07 11.41 -4.51
C ALA A 98 -27.85 10.89 -3.71
N LEU A 99 -27.64 9.58 -3.70
CA LEU A 99 -26.65 8.88 -2.86
C LEU A 99 -25.31 8.71 -3.58
N VAL A 100 -25.34 8.32 -4.85
CA VAL A 100 -24.15 7.98 -5.62
C VAL A 100 -23.44 9.23 -6.13
N PRO A 101 -22.10 9.36 -5.98
CA PRO A 101 -21.31 10.42 -6.60
C PRO A 101 -21.43 10.41 -8.12
N ARG A 102 -21.20 11.55 -8.73
CA ARG A 102 -21.20 11.69 -10.18
C ARG A 102 -19.76 11.79 -10.68
N ALA A 103 -19.48 11.10 -11.77
CA ALA A 103 -18.24 11.29 -12.48
C ALA A 103 -18.19 12.68 -13.12
N ILE A 104 -17.00 13.26 -13.22
CA ILE A 104 -16.75 14.55 -13.86
C ILE A 104 -15.94 14.32 -15.13
N VAL A 105 -16.40 14.91 -16.25
CA VAL A 105 -15.62 14.92 -17.50
C VAL A 105 -14.32 15.67 -17.25
N THR A 106 -13.22 14.93 -17.19
CA THR A 106 -11.89 15.45 -16.88
C THR A 106 -10.88 14.89 -17.88
N PRO A 107 -10.09 15.72 -18.54
CA PRO A 107 -9.06 15.24 -19.45
C PRO A 107 -7.98 14.50 -18.66
N PRO A 108 -7.40 13.42 -19.24
CA PRO A 108 -6.31 12.71 -18.57
C PRO A 108 -5.07 13.61 -18.42
N PRO A 109 -4.21 13.36 -17.43
CA PRO A 109 -2.95 14.06 -17.28
C PRO A 109 -2.09 13.94 -18.56
N ASN A 110 -1.50 15.04 -18.97
CA ASN A 110 -0.68 15.13 -20.18
C ASN A 110 0.74 15.59 -19.87
N ALA A 111 1.29 15.16 -18.75
CA ALA A 111 2.69 15.42 -18.40
C ALA A 111 3.62 14.37 -19.05
N PRO A 112 4.86 14.74 -19.45
CA PRO A 112 5.85 13.76 -19.87
C PRO A 112 6.11 12.73 -18.77
N VAL A 113 6.03 11.46 -19.11
CA VAL A 113 6.28 10.37 -18.16
C VAL A 113 7.80 10.21 -17.96
N ALA A 114 8.31 10.67 -16.83
CA ALA A 114 9.72 10.54 -16.48
C ALA A 114 10.03 9.11 -15.96
N PRO A 115 11.28 8.64 -16.08
CA PRO A 115 11.72 7.39 -15.44
C PRO A 115 11.51 7.44 -13.92
N PRO A 116 11.33 6.28 -13.25
CA PRO A 116 11.28 6.21 -11.79
C PRO A 116 12.54 6.80 -11.14
N LEU A 117 12.38 7.46 -10.00
CA LEU A 117 13.49 7.86 -9.14
C LEU A 117 13.89 6.74 -8.19
N PHE A 118 12.88 6.00 -7.72
CA PHE A 118 13.12 4.87 -6.83
C PHE A 118 13.84 3.74 -7.57
N THR A 119 14.83 3.18 -6.89
CA THR A 119 15.54 1.97 -7.31
C THR A 119 15.50 0.94 -6.17
N PRO A 120 15.42 -0.37 -6.49
CA PRO A 120 15.51 -1.44 -5.50
C PRO A 120 16.72 -1.26 -4.57
N GLY A 121 16.52 -1.47 -3.27
CA GLY A 121 17.51 -1.20 -2.21
C GLY A 121 17.23 0.06 -1.40
N GLY A 122 16.49 1.00 -1.97
CA GLY A 122 16.10 2.24 -1.29
C GLY A 122 15.18 2.04 -0.09
N LEU A 123 15.01 3.08 0.71
CA LEU A 123 14.04 3.13 1.79
C LEU A 123 12.68 3.57 1.25
N ILE A 124 11.68 2.72 1.39
CA ILE A 124 10.26 3.03 1.19
C ILE A 124 9.68 3.53 2.53
N TYR A 125 8.90 4.59 2.48
CA TYR A 125 8.19 5.13 3.63
C TYR A 125 6.69 5.04 3.40
N GLU A 126 6.06 4.01 4.01
CA GLU A 126 4.63 3.76 3.92
C GLU A 126 3.86 4.76 4.77
N LEU A 127 2.83 5.38 4.22
CA LEU A 127 2.00 6.32 4.96
C LEU A 127 0.53 6.36 4.51
N ASN A 128 -0.35 6.58 5.49
CA ASN A 128 -1.73 6.98 5.23
C ASN A 128 -1.77 8.50 5.00
N VAL A 129 -2.23 8.93 3.82
CA VAL A 129 -2.22 10.35 3.42
C VAL A 129 -2.90 11.24 4.46
N ARG A 130 -4.08 10.82 4.93
CA ARG A 130 -4.86 11.60 5.88
C ARG A 130 -4.21 11.57 7.27
N GLY A 131 -4.00 10.39 7.83
CA GLY A 131 -3.47 10.23 9.18
C GLY A 131 -2.09 10.85 9.40
N PHE A 132 -1.27 10.90 8.35
CA PHE A 132 0.10 11.41 8.44
C PHE A 132 0.18 12.90 8.80
N THR A 133 -0.71 13.72 8.25
CA THR A 133 -0.60 15.19 8.41
C THR A 133 -1.68 15.82 9.28
N MET A 134 -2.71 15.07 9.72
CA MET A 134 -3.82 15.61 10.52
C MET A 134 -3.37 16.36 11.78
N LEU A 135 -2.35 15.87 12.47
CA LEU A 135 -1.80 16.49 13.68
C LEU A 135 -0.44 17.17 13.43
N HIS A 136 -0.03 17.38 12.16
CA HIS A 136 1.27 17.99 11.85
C HIS A 136 1.25 19.50 12.19
N PRO A 137 2.12 19.97 13.11
CA PRO A 137 2.04 21.34 13.61
C PRO A 137 2.35 22.41 12.56
N ASP A 138 3.24 22.10 11.61
CA ASP A 138 3.73 23.06 10.61
C ASP A 138 2.90 23.07 9.32
N VAL A 139 2.02 22.06 9.11
CA VAL A 139 1.12 22.02 7.94
C VAL A 139 -0.12 22.86 8.23
N PRO A 140 -0.49 23.80 7.32
CA PRO A 140 -1.72 24.59 7.47
C PRO A 140 -2.95 23.70 7.63
N GLU A 141 -3.84 24.04 8.54
CA GLU A 141 -5.03 23.24 8.88
C GLU A 141 -5.87 22.88 7.64
N ALA A 142 -6.05 23.81 6.72
CA ALA A 142 -6.82 23.61 5.49
C ALA A 142 -6.18 22.61 4.51
N GLN A 143 -4.89 22.26 4.68
CA GLN A 143 -4.18 21.26 3.86
C GLN A 143 -4.02 19.92 4.57
N ARG A 144 -4.20 19.88 5.90
CA ARG A 144 -4.01 18.64 6.66
C ARG A 144 -4.92 17.53 6.14
N GLY A 145 -4.38 16.34 6.07
CA GLY A 145 -5.08 15.15 5.60
C GLY A 145 -5.31 15.09 4.09
N THR A 146 -4.69 15.98 3.29
CA THR A 146 -4.77 15.95 1.83
C THR A 146 -3.45 15.54 1.19
N ILE A 147 -3.50 15.14 -0.08
CA ILE A 147 -2.31 14.81 -0.89
C ILE A 147 -1.39 16.02 -0.99
N ALA A 148 -1.93 17.23 -1.14
CA ALA A 148 -1.13 18.47 -1.23
C ALA A 148 -0.28 18.72 0.03
N ALA A 149 -0.70 18.25 1.20
CA ALA A 149 0.09 18.36 2.43
C ALA A 149 1.43 17.63 2.36
N LEU A 150 1.54 16.58 1.53
CA LEU A 150 2.78 15.82 1.36
C LEU A 150 3.87 16.64 0.65
N ALA A 151 3.49 17.65 -0.14
CA ALA A 151 4.40 18.59 -0.77
C ALA A 151 4.85 19.74 0.17
N HIS A 152 4.32 19.80 1.40
CA HIS A 152 4.70 20.84 2.35
C HIS A 152 6.19 20.75 2.70
N PRO A 153 6.95 21.89 2.76
CA PRO A 153 8.39 21.87 3.01
C PRO A 153 8.81 21.13 4.28
N ALA A 154 8.01 21.19 5.37
CA ALA A 154 8.31 20.48 6.61
C ALA A 154 8.23 18.94 6.43
N VAL A 155 7.25 18.46 5.66
CA VAL A 155 7.10 17.04 5.32
C VAL A 155 8.27 16.57 4.45
N ILE A 156 8.60 17.30 3.40
CA ILE A 156 9.75 16.99 2.53
C ILE A 156 11.07 16.99 3.34
N ALA A 157 11.26 17.95 4.25
CA ALA A 157 12.45 18.01 5.09
C ALA A 157 12.56 16.78 6.02
N HIS A 158 11.45 16.31 6.58
CA HIS A 158 11.40 15.10 7.40
C HIS A 158 11.79 13.85 6.57
N LEU A 159 11.18 13.66 5.41
CA LEU A 159 11.48 12.54 4.52
C LEU A 159 12.96 12.54 4.06
N LYS A 160 13.49 13.70 3.74
CA LYS A 160 14.94 13.86 3.39
C LYS A 160 15.86 13.55 4.56
N LYS A 161 15.50 13.94 5.79
CA LYS A 161 16.27 13.63 6.99
C LYS A 161 16.41 12.11 7.21
N LEU A 162 15.39 11.35 6.84
CA LEU A 162 15.37 9.88 6.89
C LEU A 162 15.98 9.22 5.65
N ASN A 163 16.46 10.00 4.66
CA ASN A 163 16.96 9.49 3.38
C ASN A 163 15.92 8.59 2.66
N VAL A 164 14.65 8.97 2.70
CA VAL A 164 13.55 8.26 2.02
C VAL A 164 13.76 8.33 0.52
N ALA A 165 13.79 7.18 -0.14
CA ALA A 165 13.91 7.06 -1.59
C ALA A 165 12.56 7.18 -2.30
N ALA A 166 11.50 6.63 -1.69
CA ALA A 166 10.13 6.81 -2.14
C ALA A 166 9.16 6.77 -0.97
N ILE A 167 8.05 7.51 -1.07
CA ILE A 167 6.89 7.27 -0.23
C ILE A 167 5.97 6.25 -0.90
N GLU A 168 5.37 5.36 -0.10
CA GLU A 168 4.30 4.47 -0.50
C GLU A 168 3.00 4.98 0.11
N LEU A 169 2.07 5.39 -0.74
CA LEU A 169 0.78 5.91 -0.31
C LEU A 169 -0.21 4.77 -0.18
N MET A 170 -0.72 4.52 1.02
CA MET A 170 -1.92 3.69 1.20
C MET A 170 -3.03 4.17 0.26
N PRO A 171 -4.07 3.35 -0.02
CA PRO A 171 -4.99 3.62 -1.13
C PRO A 171 -5.55 5.04 -1.16
N ILE A 172 -5.43 5.68 -2.32
CA ILE A 172 -5.93 7.05 -2.57
C ILE A 172 -7.13 7.10 -3.51
N VAL A 173 -7.51 5.96 -4.11
CA VAL A 173 -8.66 5.90 -5.01
C VAL A 173 -9.97 5.95 -4.24
N ALA A 174 -11.03 6.42 -4.88
CA ALA A 174 -12.34 6.61 -4.25
C ALA A 174 -12.90 5.30 -3.67
N TRP A 175 -13.16 5.30 -2.37
CA TRP A 175 -13.66 4.15 -1.61
C TRP A 175 -14.96 4.44 -0.89
N ILE A 176 -15.66 3.39 -0.46
CA ILE A 176 -16.86 3.46 0.36
C ILE A 176 -16.61 2.79 1.71
N ASP A 177 -17.28 3.27 2.76
CA ASP A 177 -17.24 2.62 4.07
C ASP A 177 -17.91 1.25 4.03
N GLU A 178 -17.42 0.31 4.81
CA GLU A 178 -18.07 -0.96 5.05
C GLU A 178 -19.41 -0.75 5.78
N ARG A 179 -20.43 -1.54 5.42
CA ARG A 179 -21.81 -1.37 5.90
C ARG A 179 -21.99 -1.35 7.43
N HIS A 180 -21.05 -1.92 8.18
CA HIS A 180 -21.10 -1.97 9.64
C HIS A 180 -20.52 -0.73 10.32
N LEU A 181 -19.72 0.10 9.63
CA LEU A 181 -19.03 1.25 10.22
C LEU A 181 -19.97 2.44 10.49
N PRO A 182 -20.80 2.93 9.55
CA PRO A 182 -21.64 4.10 9.77
C PRO A 182 -22.60 3.97 10.95
N PRO A 183 -23.24 2.81 11.21
CA PRO A 183 -24.07 2.64 12.41
C PRO A 183 -23.32 2.78 13.73
N LEU A 184 -21.99 2.56 13.73
CA LEU A 184 -21.10 2.74 14.87
C LEU A 184 -20.51 4.14 14.97
N GLY A 185 -20.80 5.02 13.99
CA GLY A 185 -20.19 6.34 13.88
C GLY A 185 -18.72 6.30 13.46
N LEU A 186 -18.29 5.22 12.82
CA LEU A 186 -16.95 5.00 12.31
C LEU A 186 -16.91 5.16 10.79
N THR A 187 -15.70 5.36 10.25
CA THR A 187 -15.43 5.48 8.81
C THR A 187 -14.15 4.72 8.47
N ASN A 188 -14.08 4.16 7.26
CA ASN A 188 -12.85 3.58 6.74
C ASN A 188 -11.81 4.68 6.45
N SER A 189 -10.69 4.65 7.16
CA SER A 189 -9.60 5.61 7.01
C SER A 189 -8.45 5.12 6.15
N TRP A 190 -8.39 3.82 5.83
CA TRP A 190 -7.30 3.24 5.05
C TRP A 190 -7.53 3.27 3.54
N GLY A 191 -8.80 3.13 3.09
CA GLY A 191 -9.15 3.15 1.68
C GLY A 191 -9.13 1.80 0.97
N TYR A 192 -8.91 0.68 1.67
CA TYR A 192 -8.92 -0.67 1.06
C TYR A 192 -10.34 -1.19 0.76
N ASN A 193 -11.23 -0.32 0.30
CA ASN A 193 -12.58 -0.69 -0.12
C ASN A 193 -12.98 0.11 -1.37
N PRO A 194 -12.20 0.03 -2.47
CA PRO A 194 -12.31 0.92 -3.64
C PRO A 194 -13.59 0.68 -4.42
N VAL A 195 -14.07 1.72 -5.09
CA VAL A 195 -15.20 1.63 -6.04
C VAL A 195 -14.76 2.00 -7.46
N VAL A 196 -13.96 3.05 -7.61
CA VAL A 196 -13.51 3.54 -8.92
C VAL A 196 -11.99 3.54 -8.97
N PRO A 197 -11.35 2.67 -9.76
CA PRO A 197 -9.91 2.41 -9.65
C PRO A 197 -9.01 3.53 -10.21
N MET A 198 -9.57 4.58 -10.83
CA MET A 198 -8.80 5.70 -11.41
C MET A 198 -9.13 7.05 -10.76
N ALA A 199 -10.26 7.18 -10.09
CA ALA A 199 -10.64 8.43 -9.43
C ALA A 199 -9.98 8.53 -8.06
N ILE A 200 -9.29 9.64 -7.80
CA ILE A 200 -8.79 9.92 -6.45
C ILE A 200 -9.96 10.31 -5.56
N ASP A 201 -9.93 9.85 -4.31
CA ASP A 201 -10.98 10.19 -3.36
C ASP A 201 -11.00 11.69 -3.08
N PRO A 202 -12.16 12.37 -3.23
CA PRO A 202 -12.26 13.82 -3.00
C PRO A 202 -11.92 14.28 -1.58
N ARG A 203 -11.93 13.37 -0.58
CA ARG A 203 -11.49 13.67 0.79
C ARG A 203 -9.98 13.87 0.85
N LEU A 204 -9.21 13.19 0.00
CA LEU A 204 -7.75 13.26 -0.05
C LEU A 204 -7.24 14.29 -1.06
N ALA A 205 -7.97 14.50 -2.15
CA ALA A 205 -7.60 15.44 -3.21
C ALA A 205 -8.82 16.29 -3.64
N PRO A 206 -9.16 17.34 -2.90
CA PRO A 206 -10.24 18.26 -3.31
C PRO A 206 -10.01 18.90 -4.69
N GLY A 207 -8.75 19.07 -5.10
CA GLY A 207 -8.34 19.54 -6.43
C GLY A 207 -8.30 18.44 -7.51
N GLY A 208 -8.67 17.20 -7.18
CA GLY A 208 -8.68 16.07 -8.10
C GLY A 208 -7.28 15.65 -8.54
N VAL A 209 -7.19 15.09 -9.77
CA VAL A 209 -5.94 14.52 -10.31
C VAL A 209 -4.82 15.56 -10.45
N ALA A 210 -5.13 16.83 -10.65
CA ALA A 210 -4.14 17.90 -10.75
C ALA A 210 -3.33 18.04 -9.46
N GLU A 211 -3.98 17.90 -8.29
CA GLU A 211 -3.34 17.96 -6.98
C GLU A 211 -2.31 16.82 -6.80
N LEU A 212 -2.64 15.61 -7.27
CA LEU A 212 -1.67 14.51 -7.27
C LEU A 212 -0.47 14.82 -8.17
N VAL A 213 -0.70 15.28 -9.40
CA VAL A 213 0.37 15.60 -10.36
C VAL A 213 1.32 16.65 -9.79
N GLU A 214 0.79 17.72 -9.19
CA GLU A 214 1.58 18.78 -8.56
C GLU A 214 2.39 18.26 -7.35
N THR A 215 1.77 17.46 -6.51
CA THR A 215 2.41 16.85 -5.33
C THR A 215 3.54 15.90 -5.73
N VAL A 216 3.27 15.01 -6.70
CA VAL A 216 4.28 14.10 -7.25
C VAL A 216 5.45 14.90 -7.84
N ALA A 217 5.19 15.95 -8.60
CA ALA A 217 6.23 16.80 -9.17
C ALA A 217 7.10 17.47 -8.09
N ALA A 218 6.50 17.94 -7.00
CA ALA A 218 7.21 18.55 -5.87
C ALA A 218 8.11 17.53 -5.14
N LEU A 219 7.60 16.35 -4.86
CA LEU A 219 8.36 15.25 -4.23
C LEU A 219 9.51 14.79 -5.12
N ARG A 220 9.27 14.58 -6.43
CA ARG A 220 10.31 14.22 -7.40
C ARG A 220 11.38 15.29 -7.51
N SER A 221 11.02 16.58 -7.45
CA SER A 221 11.99 17.69 -7.42
C SER A 221 12.86 17.67 -6.17
N ALA A 222 12.38 17.08 -5.09
CA ALA A 222 13.12 16.86 -3.86
C ALA A 222 13.97 15.57 -3.87
N GLY A 223 13.87 14.76 -4.94
CA GLY A 223 14.56 13.48 -5.09
C GLY A 223 13.81 12.30 -4.45
N ILE A 224 12.50 12.43 -4.21
CA ILE A 224 11.66 11.41 -3.56
C ILE A 224 10.68 10.86 -4.58
N GLY A 225 10.70 9.54 -4.80
CA GLY A 225 9.74 8.82 -5.62
C GLY A 225 8.38 8.67 -4.94
N VAL A 226 7.37 8.30 -5.71
CA VAL A 226 6.02 8.01 -5.21
C VAL A 226 5.56 6.65 -5.73
N ILE A 227 5.14 5.79 -4.82
CA ILE A 227 4.54 4.48 -5.09
C ILE A 227 3.09 4.54 -4.61
N LEU A 228 2.17 4.02 -5.39
CA LEU A 228 0.76 3.91 -4.98
C LEU A 228 0.43 2.48 -4.60
N ASP A 229 -0.22 2.33 -3.46
CA ASP A 229 -0.86 1.08 -3.08
C ASP A 229 -2.24 1.01 -3.74
N LEU A 230 -2.46 -0.03 -4.56
CA LEU A 230 -3.65 -0.19 -5.38
C LEU A 230 -4.33 -1.53 -5.12
N VAL A 231 -5.64 -1.46 -4.93
CA VAL A 231 -6.50 -2.60 -4.65
C VAL A 231 -7.20 -3.02 -5.94
N PHE A 232 -6.77 -4.15 -6.53
CA PHE A 232 -7.39 -4.76 -7.71
C PHE A 232 -7.89 -6.18 -7.44
N ASN A 233 -7.93 -6.57 -6.20
CA ASN A 233 -8.37 -7.90 -5.81
C ASN A 233 -9.87 -7.95 -5.51
N HIS A 234 -10.49 -6.83 -5.08
CA HIS A 234 -11.91 -6.69 -4.77
C HIS A 234 -12.41 -5.25 -4.97
N THR A 235 -13.69 -5.04 -4.74
CA THR A 235 -14.30 -3.71 -4.71
C THR A 235 -15.21 -3.51 -3.51
N GLY A 236 -15.48 -2.27 -3.16
CA GLY A 236 -16.42 -1.86 -2.12
C GLY A 236 -17.89 -2.22 -2.41
N GLU A 237 -18.19 -2.85 -3.55
CA GLU A 237 -19.49 -3.45 -3.79
C GLU A 237 -19.72 -4.73 -2.95
N SER A 238 -18.67 -5.27 -2.28
CA SER A 238 -18.72 -6.31 -1.24
C SER A 238 -19.49 -7.59 -1.65
N ASP A 239 -20.20 -8.22 -0.71
CA ASP A 239 -21.00 -9.43 -0.95
C ASP A 239 -22.35 -9.12 -1.63
N ARG A 240 -23.26 -10.10 -1.71
CA ARG A 240 -24.59 -9.95 -2.31
C ARG A 240 -25.49 -8.91 -1.63
N LEU A 241 -25.22 -8.56 -0.39
CA LEU A 241 -25.93 -7.53 0.36
C LEU A 241 -25.24 -6.16 0.24
N GLY A 242 -24.12 -6.11 -0.45
CA GLY A 242 -23.36 -4.89 -0.68
C GLY A 242 -24.03 -3.95 -1.68
N PRO A 243 -23.49 -2.72 -1.80
CA PRO A 243 -24.05 -1.72 -2.68
C PRO A 243 -23.85 -2.06 -4.16
N THR A 244 -24.73 -1.54 -5.02
CA THR A 244 -24.58 -1.55 -6.47
C THR A 244 -24.21 -0.14 -6.93
N LEU A 245 -22.95 0.05 -7.33
CA LEU A 245 -22.34 1.37 -7.54
C LEU A 245 -21.71 1.53 -8.92
N SER A 246 -21.12 0.46 -9.47
CA SER A 246 -20.34 0.50 -10.70
C SER A 246 -20.32 -0.89 -11.37
N LEU A 247 -19.25 -1.67 -11.21
CA LEU A 247 -18.98 -2.92 -11.94
C LEU A 247 -20.11 -3.94 -11.83
N ARG A 248 -20.66 -4.13 -10.61
CA ARG A 248 -21.79 -5.03 -10.35
C ARG A 248 -23.01 -4.64 -11.17
N GLY A 249 -23.33 -3.36 -11.21
CA GLY A 249 -24.52 -2.88 -11.94
C GLY A 249 -24.39 -2.98 -13.45
N PHE A 250 -23.17 -3.00 -13.99
CA PHE A 250 -22.93 -3.15 -15.42
C PHE A 250 -22.89 -4.61 -15.86
N ASP A 251 -22.07 -5.45 -15.19
CA ASP A 251 -21.91 -6.86 -15.59
C ASP A 251 -21.24 -7.67 -14.46
N ASP A 252 -21.99 -8.03 -13.43
CA ASP A 252 -21.48 -8.79 -12.28
C ASP A 252 -20.70 -10.06 -12.70
N PRO A 253 -21.24 -10.94 -13.60
CA PRO A 253 -20.52 -12.16 -14.00
C PRO A 253 -19.25 -11.93 -14.82
N LEU A 254 -19.06 -10.74 -15.41
CA LEU A 254 -17.84 -10.40 -16.14
C LEU A 254 -16.73 -9.99 -15.20
N TYR A 255 -17.07 -9.17 -14.21
CA TYR A 255 -16.07 -8.53 -13.35
C TYR A 255 -15.69 -9.35 -12.12
N TYR A 256 -16.62 -10.13 -11.57
CA TYR A 256 -16.39 -10.88 -10.34
C TYR A 256 -16.31 -12.38 -10.58
N ALA A 257 -15.45 -13.03 -9.80
CA ALA A 257 -15.31 -14.48 -9.80
C ALA A 257 -16.52 -15.13 -9.09
N HIS A 258 -17.09 -16.16 -9.74
CA HIS A 258 -18.20 -16.93 -9.22
C HIS A 258 -17.85 -18.41 -9.09
N ALA A 259 -18.33 -19.03 -8.03
CA ALA A 259 -18.30 -20.47 -7.87
C ALA A 259 -19.32 -21.16 -8.81
N PRO A 260 -19.20 -22.47 -9.05
CA PRO A 260 -20.15 -23.20 -9.92
C PRO A 260 -21.63 -23.12 -9.53
N ASP A 261 -21.92 -22.84 -8.27
CA ASP A 261 -23.28 -22.64 -7.75
C ASP A 261 -23.80 -21.20 -7.93
N GLY A 262 -22.98 -20.32 -8.53
CA GLY A 262 -23.27 -18.91 -8.77
C GLY A 262 -23.07 -18.01 -7.56
N SER A 263 -22.49 -18.50 -6.46
CA SER A 263 -22.06 -17.63 -5.35
C SER A 263 -20.78 -16.86 -5.70
N LEU A 264 -20.61 -15.66 -5.12
CA LEU A 264 -19.36 -14.92 -5.26
C LEU A 264 -18.21 -15.66 -4.58
N VAL A 265 -17.07 -15.73 -5.25
CA VAL A 265 -15.81 -16.15 -4.63
C VAL A 265 -15.34 -15.03 -3.69
N ASN A 266 -14.84 -15.41 -2.51
CA ASN A 266 -14.36 -14.46 -1.50
C ASN A 266 -12.96 -14.85 -1.00
N ASP A 267 -11.98 -14.90 -1.92
CA ASP A 267 -10.58 -15.16 -1.60
C ASP A 267 -9.89 -13.94 -0.97
N THR A 268 -10.58 -12.82 -0.91
CA THR A 268 -10.10 -11.54 -0.38
C THR A 268 -10.56 -11.25 1.06
N GLY A 269 -11.61 -11.95 1.53
CA GLY A 269 -12.20 -11.69 2.85
C GLY A 269 -13.21 -10.54 2.90
N THR A 270 -13.37 -9.78 1.80
CA THR A 270 -14.18 -8.55 1.75
C THR A 270 -15.56 -8.73 1.13
N GLY A 271 -15.87 -9.94 0.63
CA GLY A 271 -17.17 -10.32 0.09
C GLY A 271 -17.20 -10.59 -1.41
N ASN A 272 -16.23 -10.11 -2.17
CA ASN A 272 -16.05 -10.41 -3.59
C ASN A 272 -14.59 -10.56 -3.97
N THR A 273 -14.34 -11.09 -5.16
CA THR A 273 -13.02 -11.21 -5.78
C THR A 273 -13.14 -10.83 -7.25
N LEU A 274 -12.31 -9.91 -7.75
CA LEU A 274 -12.26 -9.60 -9.17
C LEU A 274 -11.71 -10.78 -9.99
N ASP A 275 -12.33 -11.08 -11.14
CA ASP A 275 -11.88 -12.14 -12.05
C ASP A 275 -10.79 -11.64 -12.99
N CYS A 276 -9.55 -11.58 -12.51
CA CYS A 276 -8.38 -11.13 -13.28
C CYS A 276 -8.02 -12.09 -14.45
N SER A 277 -8.65 -13.25 -14.56
CA SER A 277 -8.52 -14.12 -15.73
C SER A 277 -9.19 -13.50 -16.98
N ARG A 278 -10.15 -12.58 -16.78
CA ARG A 278 -10.88 -11.91 -17.86
C ARG A 278 -10.05 -10.79 -18.48
N PRO A 279 -9.93 -10.75 -19.83
CA PRO A 279 -9.17 -9.70 -20.50
C PRO A 279 -9.76 -8.29 -20.27
N GLU A 280 -11.08 -8.18 -20.04
CA GLU A 280 -11.74 -6.92 -19.75
C GLU A 280 -11.35 -6.36 -18.37
N VAL A 281 -11.23 -7.22 -17.38
CA VAL A 281 -10.77 -6.84 -16.02
C VAL A 281 -9.30 -6.42 -16.08
N ARG A 282 -8.45 -7.18 -16.77
CA ARG A 282 -7.05 -6.79 -16.97
C ARG A 282 -6.91 -5.46 -17.72
N ALA A 283 -7.76 -5.22 -18.74
CA ALA A 283 -7.77 -3.95 -19.47
C ALA A 283 -8.11 -2.76 -18.54
N LEU A 284 -9.04 -2.92 -17.61
CA LEU A 284 -9.38 -1.92 -16.59
C LEU A 284 -8.18 -1.66 -15.66
N ILE A 285 -7.54 -2.72 -15.16
CA ILE A 285 -6.33 -2.63 -14.32
C ILE A 285 -5.21 -1.88 -15.06
N LEU A 286 -4.89 -2.28 -16.28
CA LEU A 286 -3.87 -1.60 -17.11
C LEU A 286 -4.23 -0.14 -17.39
N GLY A 287 -5.52 0.15 -17.57
CA GLY A 287 -6.03 1.52 -17.70
C GLY A 287 -5.72 2.38 -16.49
N SER A 288 -5.97 1.85 -15.30
CA SER A 288 -5.66 2.50 -14.02
C SER A 288 -4.15 2.72 -13.84
N LEU A 289 -3.35 1.69 -14.07
CA LEU A 289 -1.89 1.78 -13.95
C LEU A 289 -1.32 2.84 -14.92
N ARG A 290 -1.78 2.87 -16.18
CA ARG A 290 -1.37 3.88 -17.17
C ARG A 290 -1.79 5.29 -16.76
N HIS A 291 -2.98 5.44 -16.18
CA HIS A 291 -3.47 6.72 -15.68
C HIS A 291 -2.55 7.28 -14.62
N PHE A 292 -2.24 6.50 -13.59
CA PHE A 292 -1.35 6.94 -12.51
C PHE A 292 0.12 7.07 -12.94
N ALA A 293 0.60 6.24 -13.88
CA ALA A 293 1.93 6.44 -14.47
C ALA A 293 2.05 7.81 -15.16
N ARG A 294 0.96 8.29 -15.82
CA ARG A 294 0.89 9.65 -16.39
C ARG A 294 0.81 10.76 -15.33
N CYS A 295 0.41 10.45 -14.10
CA CYS A 295 0.54 11.37 -12.97
C CYS A 295 1.97 11.52 -12.47
N GLY A 296 2.91 10.70 -12.97
CA GLY A 296 4.34 10.76 -12.66
C GLY A 296 4.79 9.87 -11.51
N VAL A 297 3.94 8.94 -11.04
CA VAL A 297 4.32 8.01 -9.97
C VAL A 297 5.40 7.02 -10.42
N ASP A 298 6.23 6.58 -9.50
CA ASP A 298 7.38 5.71 -9.76
C ASP A 298 6.99 4.23 -9.87
N GLY A 299 5.92 3.82 -9.20
CA GLY A 299 5.52 2.42 -9.17
C GLY A 299 4.23 2.16 -8.40
N PHE A 300 3.94 0.88 -8.22
CA PHE A 300 2.70 0.38 -7.64
C PHE A 300 2.98 -0.77 -6.68
N ARG A 301 2.34 -0.75 -5.52
CA ARG A 301 2.17 -1.91 -4.65
C ARG A 301 0.78 -2.47 -4.91
N PHE A 302 0.68 -3.77 -5.05
CA PHE A 302 -0.58 -4.46 -5.31
C PHE A 302 -1.03 -5.18 -4.04
N ASP A 303 -2.15 -4.73 -3.51
CA ASP A 303 -2.84 -5.37 -2.40
C ASP A 303 -3.32 -6.76 -2.79
N LEU A 304 -3.06 -7.79 -1.95
CA LEU A 304 -3.35 -9.20 -2.22
C LEU A 304 -3.01 -9.57 -3.68
N ALA A 305 -1.77 -9.32 -4.10
CA ALA A 305 -1.33 -9.40 -5.50
C ALA A 305 -1.52 -10.79 -6.14
N THR A 306 -1.66 -11.82 -5.36
CA THR A 306 -1.95 -13.19 -5.81
C THR A 306 -3.24 -13.29 -6.61
N ILE A 307 -4.23 -12.43 -6.32
CA ILE A 307 -5.51 -12.38 -7.05
C ILE A 307 -5.30 -12.00 -8.53
N LEU A 308 -4.32 -11.18 -8.85
CA LEU A 308 -3.99 -10.83 -10.24
C LEU A 308 -3.70 -12.07 -11.12
N ALA A 309 -3.24 -13.14 -10.51
CA ALA A 309 -2.74 -14.34 -11.15
C ALA A 309 -3.57 -15.61 -10.81
N ARG A 310 -4.75 -15.45 -10.22
CA ARG A 310 -5.63 -16.58 -9.91
C ARG A 310 -6.46 -17.01 -11.11
N GLY A 311 -6.56 -18.38 -11.28
CA GLY A 311 -7.50 -18.95 -12.21
C GLY A 311 -7.29 -20.43 -12.52
N PRO A 312 -7.71 -21.39 -11.71
CA PRO A 312 -8.27 -21.40 -10.35
C PRO A 312 -7.21 -21.30 -9.23
N GLY A 313 -5.95 -21.56 -9.47
CA GLY A 313 -4.82 -21.39 -8.55
C GLY A 313 -3.93 -20.24 -8.99
N PHE A 314 -2.84 -19.99 -8.28
CA PHE A 314 -1.85 -19.00 -8.67
C PHE A 314 -1.04 -19.49 -9.89
N ASP A 315 -0.95 -18.65 -10.93
CA ASP A 315 -0.14 -18.88 -12.12
C ASP A 315 0.96 -17.81 -12.23
N PRO A 316 2.25 -18.15 -12.00
CA PRO A 316 3.35 -17.21 -12.15
C PRO A 316 3.53 -16.68 -13.59
N HIS A 317 2.83 -17.27 -14.56
CA HIS A 317 2.81 -16.86 -15.96
C HIS A 317 1.48 -16.23 -16.38
N ALA A 318 0.67 -15.79 -15.42
CA ALA A 318 -0.61 -15.12 -15.70
C ALA A 318 -0.43 -13.97 -16.70
N PRO A 319 -1.37 -13.81 -17.67
CA PRO A 319 -1.23 -12.83 -18.75
C PRO A 319 -0.96 -11.40 -18.29
N ILE A 320 -1.48 -11.00 -17.14
CA ILE A 320 -1.31 -9.63 -16.60
C ILE A 320 0.16 -9.25 -16.44
N PHE A 321 1.03 -10.17 -16.02
CA PHE A 321 2.46 -9.91 -15.83
C PHE A 321 3.15 -9.58 -17.16
N ALA A 322 2.84 -10.34 -18.21
CA ALA A 322 3.37 -10.09 -19.55
C ALA A 322 2.79 -8.80 -20.15
N GLU A 323 1.51 -8.52 -19.91
CA GLU A 323 0.82 -7.30 -20.38
C GLU A 323 1.42 -6.04 -19.74
N ILE A 324 1.74 -6.07 -18.42
CA ILE A 324 2.43 -4.99 -17.71
C ILE A 324 3.86 -4.81 -18.27
N ALA A 325 4.61 -5.90 -18.42
CA ALA A 325 5.99 -5.86 -18.90
C ALA A 325 6.12 -5.39 -20.35
N ALA A 326 5.11 -5.63 -21.18
CA ALA A 326 5.07 -5.18 -22.57
C ALA A 326 4.57 -3.76 -22.76
N ASP A 327 3.98 -3.14 -21.73
CA ASP A 327 3.41 -1.80 -21.82
C ASP A 327 4.49 -0.71 -21.76
N PRO A 328 4.60 0.19 -22.75
CA PRO A 328 5.65 1.21 -22.80
C PRO A 328 5.66 2.18 -21.61
N LEU A 329 4.50 2.41 -20.96
CA LEU A 329 4.39 3.29 -19.80
C LEU A 329 4.70 2.55 -18.48
N LEU A 330 4.47 1.24 -18.44
CA LEU A 330 4.52 0.43 -17.23
C LEU A 330 5.82 -0.39 -17.11
N ALA A 331 6.42 -0.78 -18.22
CA ALA A 331 7.60 -1.65 -18.26
C ALA A 331 8.78 -1.16 -17.40
N SER A 332 8.89 0.13 -17.18
CA SER A 332 9.95 0.73 -16.33
C SER A 332 9.49 1.05 -14.90
N ARG A 333 8.19 0.90 -14.58
CA ARG A 333 7.68 1.21 -13.24
C ARG A 333 8.04 0.12 -12.25
N VAL A 334 8.22 0.51 -11.00
CA VAL A 334 8.44 -0.43 -9.89
C VAL A 334 7.13 -1.15 -9.60
N MET A 335 7.17 -2.47 -9.53
CA MET A 335 6.05 -3.32 -9.18
C MET A 335 6.39 -4.04 -7.87
N ILE A 336 5.50 -3.93 -6.89
CA ILE A 336 5.65 -4.53 -5.56
C ILE A 336 4.43 -5.41 -5.29
N ALA A 337 4.64 -6.67 -5.00
CA ALA A 337 3.57 -7.58 -4.64
C ALA A 337 3.42 -7.69 -3.11
N GLU A 338 2.20 -7.66 -2.63
CA GLU A 338 1.83 -8.35 -1.41
C GLU A 338 1.55 -9.81 -1.79
N PRO A 339 2.43 -10.76 -1.45
CA PRO A 339 2.44 -12.08 -2.09
C PRO A 339 1.54 -13.10 -1.39
N TRP A 340 0.38 -12.69 -0.90
CA TRP A 340 -0.60 -13.57 -0.26
C TRP A 340 -2.04 -13.10 -0.46
N ASP A 341 -2.97 -14.02 -0.19
CA ASP A 341 -4.39 -13.82 0.04
C ASP A 341 -4.92 -14.92 0.98
N ILE A 342 -6.20 -14.84 1.37
CA ILE A 342 -6.81 -15.81 2.30
C ILE A 342 -7.39 -17.06 1.63
N GLY A 343 -7.42 -17.12 0.32
CA GLY A 343 -7.94 -18.24 -0.44
C GLY A 343 -7.00 -19.48 -0.41
N PRO A 344 -7.47 -20.64 -0.85
CA PRO A 344 -6.65 -21.84 -0.91
C PRO A 344 -5.39 -21.64 -1.78
N GLY A 345 -4.21 -21.95 -1.22
CA GLY A 345 -2.94 -21.75 -1.91
C GLY A 345 -2.57 -20.28 -2.13
N GLY A 346 -3.11 -19.37 -1.30
CA GLY A 346 -2.91 -17.92 -1.45
C GLY A 346 -1.51 -17.42 -1.08
N TYR A 347 -0.70 -18.15 -0.34
CA TYR A 347 0.65 -17.71 0.04
C TYR A 347 1.67 -18.03 -1.04
N GLN A 348 2.24 -17.00 -1.69
CA GLN A 348 3.08 -17.11 -2.89
C GLN A 348 4.38 -16.28 -2.82
N LEU A 349 4.92 -16.06 -1.62
CA LEU A 349 6.19 -15.34 -1.45
C LEU A 349 7.32 -16.04 -2.23
N GLY A 350 8.04 -15.28 -3.06
CA GLY A 350 9.11 -15.76 -3.93
C GLY A 350 8.64 -16.27 -5.31
N GLN A 351 7.33 -16.20 -5.63
CA GLN A 351 6.77 -16.75 -6.86
C GLN A 351 6.42 -15.70 -7.93
N PHE A 352 6.54 -14.42 -7.62
CA PHE A 352 6.28 -13.34 -8.59
C PHE A 352 7.44 -13.19 -9.60
N PRO A 353 7.21 -12.51 -10.75
CA PRO A 353 8.26 -12.32 -11.76
C PRO A 353 9.53 -11.68 -11.18
N ASP A 354 10.70 -12.03 -11.72
CA ASP A 354 12.02 -11.64 -11.19
C ASP A 354 12.24 -10.11 -11.09
N HIS A 355 11.51 -9.31 -11.84
CA HIS A 355 11.58 -7.86 -11.80
C HIS A 355 10.58 -7.20 -10.84
N TRP A 356 9.75 -7.99 -10.11
CA TRP A 356 8.86 -7.52 -9.06
C TRP A 356 9.56 -7.60 -7.71
N LEU A 357 9.35 -6.58 -6.89
CA LEU A 357 9.67 -6.65 -5.46
C LEU A 357 8.52 -7.34 -4.72
N GLU A 358 8.82 -7.95 -3.59
CA GLU A 358 7.81 -8.64 -2.79
C GLU A 358 7.93 -8.24 -1.30
N TRP A 359 6.81 -7.90 -0.68
CA TRP A 359 6.75 -7.74 0.77
C TRP A 359 7.12 -9.05 1.44
N ASN A 360 8.10 -9.02 2.35
CA ASN A 360 8.67 -10.21 2.98
C ASN A 360 8.19 -10.35 4.43
N ASP A 361 7.07 -11.04 4.63
CA ASP A 361 6.54 -11.33 5.96
C ASP A 361 7.44 -12.26 6.76
N ARG A 362 8.22 -13.15 6.09
CA ARG A 362 9.22 -13.97 6.76
C ARG A 362 10.35 -13.14 7.35
N TYR A 363 10.77 -12.07 6.69
CA TYR A 363 11.70 -11.13 7.29
C TYR A 363 11.12 -10.55 8.58
N ARG A 364 9.90 -10.01 8.52
CA ARG A 364 9.17 -9.45 9.66
C ARG A 364 9.13 -10.44 10.83
N ASP A 365 8.69 -11.64 10.55
CA ASP A 365 8.41 -12.64 11.58
C ASP A 365 9.68 -13.20 12.21
N ASP A 366 10.71 -13.53 11.41
CA ASP A 366 11.97 -14.07 11.91
C ASP A 366 12.76 -13.03 12.73
N VAL A 367 12.74 -11.76 12.32
CA VAL A 367 13.35 -10.67 13.10
C VAL A 367 12.62 -10.46 14.42
N ARG A 368 11.27 -10.45 14.41
CA ARG A 368 10.47 -10.33 15.63
C ARG A 368 10.73 -11.49 16.59
N ARG A 369 10.72 -12.74 16.11
CA ARG A 369 11.05 -13.94 16.93
C ARG A 369 12.43 -13.86 17.54
N PHE A 370 13.44 -13.47 16.74
CA PHE A 370 14.80 -13.34 17.27
C PHE A 370 14.85 -12.36 18.45
N TRP A 371 14.30 -11.16 18.30
CA TRP A 371 14.35 -10.15 19.37
C TRP A 371 13.43 -10.48 20.55
N ARG A 372 12.31 -11.16 20.32
CA ARG A 372 11.45 -11.70 21.38
C ARG A 372 12.14 -12.81 22.18
N GLY A 373 13.01 -13.59 21.55
CA GLY A 373 13.84 -14.60 22.22
C GLY A 373 13.56 -16.04 21.83
N ASP A 374 12.65 -16.29 20.88
CA ASP A 374 12.23 -17.60 20.37
C ASP A 374 12.63 -17.87 18.91
N GLY A 375 13.44 -16.99 18.30
CA GLY A 375 14.04 -17.19 16.96
C GLY A 375 15.53 -17.44 17.02
N SER A 376 16.09 -18.04 15.97
CA SER A 376 17.52 -18.39 15.84
C SER A 376 18.35 -17.27 15.21
N ALA A 377 19.64 -17.22 15.52
CA ALA A 377 20.59 -16.31 14.87
C ALA A 377 20.80 -16.66 13.39
N GLY A 378 20.65 -17.92 13.00
CA GLY A 378 20.78 -18.37 11.60
C GLY A 378 19.64 -17.86 10.72
N GLU A 379 18.39 -17.92 11.19
CA GLU A 379 17.23 -17.33 10.51
C GLU A 379 17.43 -15.82 10.33
N LEU A 380 17.78 -15.11 11.42
CA LEU A 380 18.06 -13.69 11.34
C LEU A 380 19.17 -13.37 10.33
N ALA A 381 20.28 -14.11 10.33
CA ALA A 381 21.37 -13.90 9.39
C ALA A 381 20.92 -14.11 7.93
N THR A 382 20.08 -15.11 7.67
CA THR A 382 19.47 -15.35 6.35
C THR A 382 18.62 -14.16 5.91
N ARG A 383 17.80 -13.62 6.81
CA ARG A 383 16.96 -12.43 6.52
C ARG A 383 17.83 -11.21 6.22
N ILE A 384 18.82 -10.90 7.07
CA ILE A 384 19.73 -9.77 6.87
C ILE A 384 20.52 -9.88 5.56
N ALA A 385 20.93 -11.11 5.19
CA ALA A 385 21.65 -11.38 3.95
C ALA A 385 20.78 -11.33 2.67
N GLY A 386 19.48 -10.99 2.78
CA GLY A 386 18.58 -10.79 1.63
C GLY A 386 17.71 -11.99 1.28
N SER A 387 17.49 -12.93 2.21
CA SER A 387 16.51 -14.02 2.08
C SER A 387 16.74 -14.92 0.83
N ALA A 388 17.98 -15.39 0.62
CA ALA A 388 18.35 -16.22 -0.53
C ALA A 388 17.60 -17.56 -0.60
N ASP A 389 17.07 -18.04 0.52
CA ASP A 389 16.17 -19.19 0.60
C ASP A 389 14.80 -18.97 -0.07
N LEU A 390 14.42 -17.70 -0.28
CA LEU A 390 13.17 -17.27 -0.92
C LEU A 390 13.41 -16.77 -2.36
N PHE A 391 14.42 -15.92 -2.53
CA PHE A 391 14.67 -15.21 -3.79
C PHE A 391 15.86 -15.75 -4.59
N GLY A 392 16.49 -16.82 -4.13
CA GLY A 392 17.68 -17.39 -4.76
C GLY A 392 18.97 -16.63 -4.41
N PRO A 393 20.13 -17.10 -4.96
CA PRO A 393 21.45 -16.60 -4.59
C PRO A 393 21.83 -15.26 -5.28
N GLY A 394 21.03 -14.79 -6.23
CA GLY A 394 21.26 -13.57 -6.99
C GLY A 394 20.87 -12.28 -6.25
N ASP A 395 20.48 -11.28 -7.03
CA ASP A 395 19.93 -10.02 -6.52
C ASP A 395 18.64 -10.30 -5.76
N THR A 396 18.50 -9.70 -4.58
CA THR A 396 17.31 -9.90 -3.77
C THR A 396 16.16 -9.01 -4.24
N ARG A 397 14.95 -9.56 -4.19
CA ARG A 397 13.69 -8.86 -4.52
C ARG A 397 12.89 -8.50 -3.27
N THR A 398 13.50 -8.65 -2.09
CA THR A 398 12.84 -8.43 -0.81
C THR A 398 12.48 -6.97 -0.59
N VAL A 399 11.28 -6.73 -0.06
CA VAL A 399 10.95 -5.53 0.71
C VAL A 399 10.89 -5.96 2.17
N ASN A 400 11.94 -5.64 2.91
CA ASN A 400 12.06 -5.95 4.32
C ASN A 400 11.28 -4.93 5.15
N PHE A 401 10.42 -5.37 6.03
CA PHE A 401 9.68 -4.51 6.96
C PHE A 401 9.52 -5.16 8.32
N LEU A 402 9.28 -4.36 9.34
CA LEU A 402 9.02 -4.83 10.70
C LEU A 402 7.59 -4.56 11.13
N ALA A 403 6.97 -3.53 10.59
CA ALA A 403 5.57 -3.16 10.73
C ALA A 403 5.09 -2.61 9.39
N ALA A 404 3.79 -2.66 9.16
CA ALA A 404 3.06 -2.05 8.05
C ALA A 404 1.81 -1.36 8.63
N HIS A 405 0.97 -0.81 7.75
CA HIS A 405 -0.34 -0.29 8.17
C HIS A 405 -1.15 -1.32 8.93
N ASP A 406 -1.03 -2.59 8.53
CA ASP A 406 -1.70 -3.75 9.10
C ASP A 406 -0.85 -4.39 10.20
N GLY A 407 -1.42 -4.56 11.39
CA GLY A 407 -0.73 -5.03 12.57
C GLY A 407 -0.33 -3.93 13.56
N PHE A 408 0.51 -4.28 14.51
CA PHE A 408 1.04 -3.31 15.49
C PHE A 408 2.07 -2.36 14.87
N THR A 409 2.07 -1.09 15.31
CA THR A 409 3.23 -0.20 15.19
C THR A 409 4.43 -0.79 15.93
N LEU A 410 5.66 -0.35 15.64
CA LEU A 410 6.83 -0.86 16.37
C LEU A 410 6.78 -0.56 17.88
N ALA A 411 6.22 0.58 18.28
CA ALA A 411 6.05 0.92 19.68
C ALA A 411 5.04 -0.01 20.36
N ASP A 412 3.94 -0.34 19.68
CA ASP A 412 2.93 -1.25 20.22
C ASP A 412 3.44 -2.70 20.24
N LEU A 413 4.24 -3.11 19.26
CA LEU A 413 4.87 -4.43 19.18
C LEU A 413 5.66 -4.80 20.45
N VAL A 414 6.33 -3.82 21.07
CA VAL A 414 7.14 -4.02 22.29
C VAL A 414 6.42 -3.62 23.57
N SER A 415 5.15 -3.22 23.46
CA SER A 415 4.35 -2.69 24.57
C SER A 415 3.07 -3.47 24.84
N TYR A 416 2.58 -4.26 23.88
CA TYR A 416 1.35 -5.03 24.00
C TYR A 416 1.59 -6.49 23.63
N ALA A 417 1.12 -7.41 24.47
CA ALA A 417 1.11 -8.83 24.17
C ALA A 417 -0.17 -9.22 23.39
N GLU A 418 -1.27 -8.51 23.64
CA GLU A 418 -2.57 -8.77 23.04
C GLU A 418 -3.08 -7.53 22.27
N ARG A 419 -3.94 -7.74 21.27
CA ARG A 419 -4.58 -6.65 20.53
C ARG A 419 -5.66 -5.96 21.37
N HIS A 420 -5.83 -4.66 21.15
CA HIS A 420 -6.81 -3.80 21.83
C HIS A 420 -7.69 -3.06 20.80
N ASN A 421 -8.45 -3.80 19.99
CA ASN A 421 -9.26 -3.30 18.87
C ASN A 421 -10.70 -2.93 19.26
N HIS A 422 -11.03 -2.83 20.55
CA HIS A 422 -12.41 -2.55 20.99
C HIS A 422 -13.01 -1.29 20.38
N ALA A 423 -12.18 -0.29 20.05
CA ALA A 423 -12.61 0.94 19.40
C ALA A 423 -13.18 0.71 17.98
N ASN A 424 -12.89 -0.43 17.33
CA ASN A 424 -13.39 -0.77 16.00
C ASN A 424 -14.84 -1.29 16.03
N GLY A 425 -15.39 -1.61 17.22
CA GLY A 425 -16.77 -2.08 17.36
C GLY A 425 -17.01 -3.54 16.96
N GLU A 426 -15.93 -4.35 16.80
CA GLU A 426 -15.97 -5.75 16.37
C GLU A 426 -15.63 -6.73 17.51
N ASP A 427 -15.89 -6.33 18.77
CA ASP A 427 -15.65 -7.14 19.97
C ASP A 427 -14.19 -7.62 20.11
N ASN A 428 -13.20 -6.85 19.60
CA ASN A 428 -11.79 -7.21 19.60
C ASN A 428 -11.47 -8.52 18.84
N ARG A 429 -12.27 -8.89 17.84
CA ARG A 429 -12.09 -10.12 17.03
C ARG A 429 -11.34 -9.90 15.74
N ASP A 430 -11.34 -8.66 15.25
CA ASP A 430 -10.68 -8.18 14.05
C ASP A 430 -9.16 -8.07 14.22
N GLY A 431 -8.44 -7.96 13.09
CA GLY A 431 -6.99 -7.87 13.06
C GLY A 431 -6.24 -9.17 13.38
N HIS A 432 -4.93 -9.12 13.38
CA HIS A 432 -4.07 -10.29 13.60
C HIS A 432 -4.20 -10.86 15.02
N GLY A 433 -4.32 -12.19 15.13
CA GLY A 433 -4.37 -12.88 16.42
C GLY A 433 -2.99 -13.11 17.05
N ASP A 434 -1.95 -13.34 16.22
CA ASP A 434 -0.56 -13.50 16.64
C ASP A 434 0.29 -12.41 15.98
N ASN A 435 0.76 -11.45 16.79
CA ASN A 435 1.58 -10.33 16.32
C ASN A 435 3.07 -10.57 16.51
N LEU A 436 3.46 -11.70 17.11
CA LEU A 436 4.83 -11.97 17.55
C LEU A 436 5.37 -10.86 18.48
N SER A 437 4.48 -10.22 19.23
CA SER A 437 4.74 -9.07 20.09
C SER A 437 5.10 -9.48 21.52
N TRP A 438 5.58 -8.51 22.32
CA TRP A 438 5.86 -8.69 23.75
C TRP A 438 5.71 -7.36 24.50
N ASN A 439 5.22 -7.40 25.75
CA ASN A 439 4.89 -6.19 26.50
C ASN A 439 5.98 -5.72 27.47
N ASN A 440 7.15 -6.41 27.55
CA ASN A 440 8.22 -6.12 28.52
C ASN A 440 7.78 -6.18 29.99
N GLY A 441 6.72 -6.97 30.28
CA GLY A 441 6.23 -7.21 31.65
C GLY A 441 5.06 -6.35 32.08
N VAL A 442 4.62 -5.38 31.26
CA VAL A 442 3.43 -4.55 31.50
C VAL A 442 2.68 -4.34 30.18
N GLU A 443 1.40 -4.64 30.19
CA GLU A 443 0.51 -4.41 29.04
C GLU A 443 0.19 -2.92 28.90
N GLY A 444 0.48 -2.35 27.71
CA GLY A 444 0.23 -0.95 27.43
C GLY A 444 1.21 0.04 28.08
N PRO A 445 0.81 1.31 28.25
CA PRO A 445 1.68 2.38 28.78
C PRO A 445 2.27 2.06 30.17
N SER A 446 3.49 2.50 30.42
CA SER A 446 4.16 2.32 31.71
C SER A 446 5.00 3.54 32.10
N ASP A 447 4.90 3.94 33.37
CA ASP A 447 5.75 4.98 33.95
C ASP A 447 7.02 4.42 34.61
N ASP A 448 7.18 3.10 34.67
CA ASP A 448 8.40 2.46 35.19
C ASP A 448 9.57 2.76 34.23
N PRO A 449 10.63 3.45 34.73
CA PRO A 449 11.79 3.78 33.89
C PRO A 449 12.50 2.55 33.32
N ALA A 450 12.52 1.42 34.06
CA ALA A 450 13.18 0.20 33.62
C ALA A 450 12.41 -0.46 32.45
N ILE A 451 11.09 -0.40 32.46
CA ILE A 451 10.25 -0.89 31.35
C ILE A 451 10.43 0.00 30.14
N ARG A 452 10.34 1.32 30.33
CA ARG A 452 10.58 2.28 29.23
C ARG A 452 11.96 2.12 28.58
N GLN A 453 12.99 1.91 29.41
CA GLN A 453 14.34 1.67 28.89
C GLN A 453 14.40 0.38 28.05
N ARG A 454 13.85 -0.74 28.54
CA ARG A 454 13.83 -2.00 27.77
C ARG A 454 13.09 -1.87 26.45
N ARG A 455 11.92 -1.22 26.43
CA ARG A 455 11.16 -0.94 25.18
C ARG A 455 11.96 -0.07 24.23
N GLY A 456 12.62 0.97 24.73
CA GLY A 456 13.50 1.83 23.94
C GLY A 456 14.71 1.09 23.36
N ASP A 457 15.29 0.15 24.11
CA ASP A 457 16.38 -0.70 23.62
C ASP A 457 15.88 -1.68 22.55
N ASP A 458 14.68 -2.26 22.72
CA ASP A 458 14.05 -3.12 21.73
C ASP A 458 13.76 -2.37 20.41
N LEU A 459 13.17 -1.17 20.47
CA LEU A 459 12.90 -0.35 19.31
C LEU A 459 14.19 -0.02 18.53
N ARG A 460 15.25 0.37 19.25
CA ARG A 460 16.54 0.66 18.62
C ARG A 460 17.17 -0.58 17.99
N ALA A 461 17.03 -1.74 18.62
CA ALA A 461 17.55 -3.00 18.10
C ALA A 461 16.80 -3.45 16.84
N LEU A 462 15.48 -3.39 16.84
CA LEU A 462 14.63 -3.68 15.68
C LEU A 462 14.95 -2.76 14.50
N LEU A 463 14.94 -1.44 14.71
CA LEU A 463 15.22 -0.44 13.68
C LEU A 463 16.64 -0.59 13.13
N ALA A 464 17.64 -0.77 13.98
CA ALA A 464 19.01 -0.97 13.52
C ALA A 464 19.17 -2.27 12.71
N THR A 465 18.43 -3.33 13.05
CA THR A 465 18.41 -4.57 12.26
C THR A 465 17.82 -4.31 10.87
N LEU A 466 16.71 -3.58 10.77
CA LEU A 466 16.09 -3.22 9.50
C LEU A 466 17.06 -2.43 8.61
N PHE A 467 17.64 -1.36 9.15
CA PHE A 467 18.55 -0.49 8.39
C PHE A 467 19.89 -1.15 8.03
N ALA A 468 20.28 -2.23 8.73
CA ALA A 468 21.46 -3.02 8.42
C ALA A 468 21.21 -4.12 7.37
N SER A 469 19.97 -4.38 7.02
CA SER A 469 19.60 -5.50 6.14
C SER A 469 19.79 -5.16 4.67
N ARG A 470 20.23 -6.13 3.90
CA ARG A 470 20.41 -6.06 2.44
C ARG A 470 19.06 -5.97 1.73
N GLY A 471 19.00 -5.24 0.62
CA GLY A 471 17.82 -5.09 -0.24
C GLY A 471 16.95 -3.90 0.15
N THR A 472 15.77 -3.81 -0.43
CA THR A 472 14.78 -2.76 -0.12
C THR A 472 14.28 -2.90 1.31
N ILE A 473 14.16 -1.78 2.01
CA ILE A 473 13.56 -1.72 3.34
C ILE A 473 12.35 -0.79 3.32
N MET A 474 11.36 -1.10 4.15
CA MET A 474 10.17 -0.27 4.35
C MET A 474 10.01 0.10 5.82
N LEU A 475 9.67 1.36 6.06
CA LEU A 475 9.36 1.93 7.36
C LEU A 475 7.96 2.53 7.33
N THR A 476 7.12 2.18 8.29
CA THR A 476 5.78 2.76 8.42
C THR A 476 5.86 4.10 9.15
N ALA A 477 5.13 5.09 8.65
CA ALA A 477 5.16 6.47 9.14
C ALA A 477 4.93 6.57 10.65
N GLY A 478 5.89 7.19 11.34
CA GLY A 478 5.87 7.40 12.78
C GLY A 478 6.63 6.35 13.59
N ASP A 479 7.00 5.20 13.03
CA ASP A 479 7.79 4.20 13.75
C ASP A 479 9.18 4.72 14.11
N GLU A 480 9.73 5.65 13.33
CA GLU A 480 11.00 6.31 13.58
C GLU A 480 11.02 7.20 14.84
N PHE A 481 9.87 7.49 15.39
CA PHE A 481 9.76 8.30 16.63
C PHE A 481 8.74 7.75 17.64
N GLY A 482 8.40 6.46 17.53
CA GLY A 482 7.63 5.74 18.54
C GLY A 482 6.12 5.97 18.49
N ARG A 483 5.53 6.12 17.30
CA ARG A 483 4.08 6.17 17.09
C ARG A 483 3.41 4.96 17.74
N THR A 484 2.29 5.19 18.42
CA THR A 484 1.42 4.16 18.97
C THR A 484 0.01 4.29 18.43
N GLN A 485 -0.66 3.17 18.21
CA GLN A 485 -2.09 3.03 17.97
C GLN A 485 -2.82 2.52 19.24
N GLN A 486 -2.16 2.64 20.41
CA GLN A 486 -2.71 2.25 21.71
C GLN A 486 -3.07 0.75 21.79
N GLY A 487 -2.30 -0.08 21.08
CA GLY A 487 -2.53 -1.51 20.98
C GLY A 487 -3.63 -1.93 20.00
N ASN A 488 -4.17 -0.99 19.21
CA ASN A 488 -5.04 -1.33 18.08
C ASN A 488 -4.16 -1.78 16.91
N ASN A 489 -4.27 -3.05 16.53
CA ASN A 489 -3.51 -3.63 15.42
C ASN A 489 -4.29 -3.70 14.10
N ASN A 490 -5.44 -3.02 14.01
CA ASN A 490 -6.30 -2.97 12.83
C ASN A 490 -7.03 -1.62 12.76
N ALA A 491 -6.29 -0.53 12.69
CA ALA A 491 -6.83 0.83 12.83
C ALA A 491 -7.58 1.35 11.59
N TYR A 492 -8.08 0.46 10.70
CA TYR A 492 -8.74 0.84 9.45
C TYR A 492 -9.97 1.74 9.65
N ALA A 493 -10.70 1.55 10.75
CA ALA A 493 -11.89 2.30 11.11
C ALA A 493 -11.60 3.52 12.01
N GLN A 494 -10.33 3.92 12.17
CA GLN A 494 -9.92 4.93 13.15
C GLN A 494 -9.42 6.22 12.47
N ASP A 495 -10.34 7.00 11.90
CA ASP A 495 -10.04 8.37 11.42
C ASP A 495 -10.02 9.36 12.60
N ASN A 496 -9.15 9.12 13.56
CA ASN A 496 -8.99 9.88 14.80
C ASN A 496 -7.59 9.75 15.37
N ALA A 497 -7.38 10.22 16.61
CA ALA A 497 -6.07 10.21 17.29
C ALA A 497 -5.44 8.80 17.48
N ILE A 498 -6.19 7.70 17.30
CA ILE A 498 -5.63 6.34 17.29
C ILE A 498 -4.88 6.10 15.96
N GLY A 499 -5.51 6.43 14.83
CA GLY A 499 -4.95 6.25 13.50
C GLY A 499 -3.99 7.35 13.07
N TRP A 500 -4.11 8.57 13.61
CA TRP A 500 -3.30 9.72 13.20
C TRP A 500 -1.92 9.72 13.83
N VAL A 501 -0.93 10.24 13.09
CA VAL A 501 0.45 10.36 13.55
C VAL A 501 0.59 11.55 14.50
N GLU A 502 1.01 11.29 15.75
CA GLU A 502 1.28 12.32 16.75
C GLU A 502 2.68 12.92 16.55
N TRP A 503 2.74 14.20 16.17
CA TRP A 503 3.98 14.90 15.85
C TRP A 503 4.57 15.68 17.02
N GLN A 504 3.74 16.16 17.94
CA GLN A 504 4.17 17.09 19.00
C GLN A 504 5.01 16.40 20.07
N ASN A 505 4.55 15.22 20.51
CA ASN A 505 5.15 14.49 21.61
C ASN A 505 6.05 13.32 21.16
N ARG A 506 6.48 13.35 19.89
CA ARG A 506 7.33 12.29 19.31
C ARG A 506 8.68 12.16 20.02
N ASP A 507 9.22 10.97 20.09
CA ASP A 507 10.57 10.69 20.59
C ASP A 507 11.64 11.22 19.61
N ARG A 508 12.17 12.41 19.89
CA ARG A 508 13.20 13.07 19.05
C ARG A 508 14.55 12.36 19.10
N ASP A 509 14.85 11.65 20.17
CA ASP A 509 16.10 10.90 20.29
C ASP A 509 16.06 9.63 19.43
N LEU A 510 14.91 8.95 19.40
CA LEU A 510 14.68 7.83 18.50
C LEU A 510 14.69 8.30 17.04
N GLU A 511 14.01 9.42 16.71
CA GLU A 511 14.03 10.02 15.38
C GLU A 511 15.45 10.36 14.90
N ALA A 512 16.28 10.94 15.78
CA ALA A 512 17.68 11.25 15.48
C ALA A 512 18.51 9.97 15.27
N PHE A 513 18.25 8.94 16.05
CA PHE A 513 18.89 7.63 15.92
C PHE A 513 18.56 6.98 14.57
N VAL A 514 17.29 6.98 14.14
CA VAL A 514 16.88 6.44 12.84
C VAL A 514 17.49 7.24 11.69
N ALA A 515 17.53 8.57 11.79
CA ALA A 515 18.20 9.40 10.79
C ALA A 515 19.70 9.08 10.67
N ALA A 516 20.37 8.77 11.78
CA ALA A 516 21.77 8.33 11.77
C ALA A 516 21.95 6.95 11.11
N LEU A 517 21.03 6.01 11.36
CA LEU A 517 21.00 4.70 10.68
C LEU A 517 20.81 4.86 9.16
N ALA A 518 19.88 5.71 8.74
CA ALA A 518 19.62 5.98 7.33
C ALA A 518 20.85 6.58 6.64
N ALA A 519 21.51 7.54 7.27
CA ALA A 519 22.75 8.13 6.77
C ALA A 519 23.89 7.09 6.69
N PHE A 520 24.02 6.23 7.71
CA PHE A 520 25.02 5.16 7.71
C PHE A 520 24.77 4.16 6.58
N ARG A 521 23.52 3.72 6.39
CA ARG A 521 23.11 2.80 5.32
C ARG A 521 23.50 3.35 3.94
N ALA A 522 23.13 4.59 3.65
CA ALA A 522 23.43 5.25 2.38
C ALA A 522 24.94 5.39 2.14
N ALA A 523 25.68 5.83 3.17
CA ALA A 523 27.13 6.05 3.06
C ALA A 523 27.95 4.74 2.89
N ASN A 524 27.39 3.59 3.29
CA ASN A 524 28.09 2.31 3.30
C ASN A 524 27.46 1.28 2.35
N ARG A 525 26.56 1.70 1.47
CA ARG A 525 25.92 0.85 0.45
C ARG A 525 25.29 -0.42 1.00
N LEU A 526 24.71 -0.36 2.21
CA LEU A 526 23.92 -1.45 2.76
C LEU A 526 22.57 -1.63 2.05
N ASP A 527 22.24 -0.70 1.15
CA ASP A 527 21.12 -0.73 0.22
C ASP A 527 21.35 -1.64 -1.00
N ALA A 528 22.52 -2.30 -1.09
CA ALA A 528 22.82 -3.20 -2.20
C ALA A 528 21.79 -4.33 -2.31
N VAL A 529 21.34 -4.61 -3.53
CA VAL A 529 20.52 -5.80 -3.84
C VAL A 529 21.36 -7.01 -4.24
N ALA A 530 22.60 -6.78 -4.69
CA ALA A 530 23.55 -7.83 -5.02
C ALA A 530 24.04 -8.57 -3.76
N PRO A 531 24.40 -9.87 -3.86
CA PRO A 531 24.94 -10.65 -2.76
C PRO A 531 26.19 -10.01 -2.15
N TYR A 532 26.38 -10.18 -0.85
CA TYR A 532 27.65 -9.83 -0.21
C TYR A 532 28.76 -10.77 -0.72
N ALA A 533 29.74 -10.20 -1.45
CA ALA A 533 30.79 -11.00 -2.10
C ALA A 533 31.70 -11.75 -1.11
N ASP A 534 32.06 -11.07 0.01
CA ASP A 534 33.04 -11.58 0.99
C ASP A 534 32.50 -11.37 2.42
N ALA A 535 31.36 -12.00 2.73
CA ALA A 535 30.77 -11.95 4.06
C ALA A 535 31.54 -12.88 5.03
N ASP A 536 32.14 -12.29 6.08
CA ASP A 536 32.78 -13.03 7.16
C ASP A 536 31.84 -13.01 8.40
N TRP A 537 31.29 -14.19 8.71
CA TRP A 537 30.34 -14.36 9.80
C TRP A 537 31.05 -14.91 11.04
N ARG A 538 30.95 -14.20 12.13
CA ARG A 538 31.61 -14.54 13.39
C ARG A 538 30.63 -14.59 14.56
N ALA A 539 30.90 -15.49 15.50
CA ALA A 539 30.23 -15.48 16.79
C ALA A 539 30.69 -14.26 17.61
N LEU A 540 29.96 -13.96 18.69
CA LEU A 540 30.25 -12.79 19.54
C LEU A 540 31.61 -12.90 20.27
N ASP A 541 32.18 -14.11 20.37
CA ASP A 541 33.54 -14.37 20.87
C ASP A 541 34.65 -14.14 19.84
N GLY A 542 34.28 -13.84 18.59
CA GLY A 542 35.20 -13.56 17.47
C GLY A 542 35.57 -14.77 16.61
N GLU A 543 35.18 -15.99 17.01
CA GLU A 543 35.40 -17.20 16.22
C GLU A 543 34.47 -17.25 15.01
N VAL A 544 34.89 -17.97 13.94
CA VAL A 544 34.07 -18.17 12.74
C VAL A 544 32.78 -18.91 13.10
N MET A 545 31.65 -18.46 12.55
CA MET A 545 30.38 -19.18 12.72
C MET A 545 30.42 -20.54 12.02
N THR A 546 30.02 -21.57 12.75
CA THR A 546 29.85 -22.94 12.23
C THR A 546 28.37 -23.32 12.24
N PRO A 547 27.94 -24.33 11.44
CA PRO A 547 26.55 -24.76 11.41
C PRO A 547 25.95 -25.02 12.81
N ASP A 548 26.70 -25.63 13.71
CA ASP A 548 26.24 -25.96 15.06
C ASP A 548 26.05 -24.70 15.96
N ARG A 549 26.79 -23.63 15.69
CA ARG A 549 26.69 -22.39 16.48
C ARG A 549 25.47 -21.54 16.14
N TRP A 550 24.96 -21.62 14.89
CA TRP A 550 23.86 -20.77 14.46
C TRP A 550 22.57 -20.95 15.24
N HIS A 551 22.32 -22.16 15.76
CA HIS A 551 21.06 -22.47 16.44
C HIS A 551 20.95 -21.76 17.79
N ASP A 552 21.98 -21.81 18.62
CA ASP A 552 21.95 -21.34 20.00
C ASP A 552 22.68 -20.00 20.22
N ALA A 553 23.28 -19.41 19.17
CA ALA A 553 24.00 -18.16 19.30
C ALA A 553 23.08 -17.02 19.77
N PRO A 554 23.49 -16.25 20.77
CA PRO A 554 22.72 -15.06 21.18
C PRO A 554 22.85 -13.90 20.19
N GLY A 555 23.67 -14.05 19.15
CA GLY A 555 23.93 -13.06 18.13
C GLY A 555 25.18 -13.42 17.32
N PHE A 556 25.60 -12.47 16.49
CA PHE A 556 26.75 -12.65 15.59
C PHE A 556 27.35 -11.29 15.19
N GLU A 557 28.50 -11.35 14.54
CA GLU A 557 29.12 -10.22 13.83
C GLU A 557 29.27 -10.57 12.37
N LEU A 558 28.69 -9.72 11.49
CA LEU A 558 28.91 -9.77 10.04
C LEU A 558 29.96 -8.71 9.67
N ARG A 559 31.00 -9.12 8.96
CA ARG A 559 32.04 -8.24 8.43
C ARG A 559 32.01 -8.25 6.91
N LEU A 560 31.92 -7.07 6.33
CA LEU A 560 31.89 -6.86 4.88
C LEU A 560 33.13 -6.05 4.46
N ALA A 561 33.84 -6.53 3.44
CA ALA A 561 34.94 -5.76 2.85
C ALA A 561 34.38 -4.62 1.97
N ASP A 562 34.96 -3.42 2.09
CA ASP A 562 34.63 -2.25 1.27
C ASP A 562 35.90 -1.49 0.90
N GLY A 563 36.61 -1.96 -0.12
CA GLY A 563 37.95 -1.50 -0.49
C GLY A 563 38.92 -1.64 0.67
N ASP A 564 39.54 -0.50 1.08
CA ASP A 564 40.46 -0.45 2.23
C ASP A 564 39.72 -0.34 3.58
N ALA A 565 38.41 -0.51 3.61
CA ALA A 565 37.62 -0.45 4.82
C ALA A 565 36.86 -1.77 5.06
N GLN A 566 36.45 -1.95 6.30
CA GLN A 566 35.55 -3.01 6.73
C GLN A 566 34.33 -2.40 7.40
N ILE A 567 33.15 -2.83 6.93
CA ILE A 567 31.87 -2.55 7.61
C ILE A 567 31.62 -3.72 8.54
N ALA A 568 31.32 -3.46 9.80
CA ALA A 568 30.95 -4.48 10.77
C ALA A 568 29.56 -4.20 11.34
N LEU A 569 28.70 -5.20 11.24
CA LEU A 569 27.39 -5.29 11.89
C LEU A 569 27.52 -6.31 13.03
N ARG A 570 27.33 -5.88 14.28
CA ARG A 570 27.31 -6.77 15.43
C ARG A 570 25.94 -6.72 16.08
N ILE A 571 25.31 -7.88 16.22
CA ILE A 571 24.00 -8.10 16.84
C ILE A 571 24.18 -8.94 18.08
N ASP A 572 23.63 -8.49 19.21
CA ASP A 572 23.68 -9.17 20.50
C ASP A 572 22.30 -9.06 21.18
N ARG A 573 21.55 -10.17 21.18
CA ARG A 573 20.21 -10.25 21.78
C ARG A 573 20.25 -10.11 23.30
N GLN A 574 21.29 -10.61 23.96
CA GLN A 574 21.37 -10.55 25.43
C GLN A 574 21.49 -9.11 25.95
N THR A 575 22.26 -8.29 25.24
CA THR A 575 22.41 -6.87 25.57
C THR A 575 21.42 -5.96 24.86
N ARG A 576 20.57 -6.51 23.97
CA ARG A 576 19.64 -5.80 23.09
C ARG A 576 20.34 -4.70 22.27
N ARG A 577 21.51 -5.02 21.73
CA ARG A 577 22.33 -4.04 20.99
C ARG A 577 22.63 -4.50 19.58
N VAL A 578 22.47 -3.55 18.67
CA VAL A 578 22.99 -3.61 17.30
C VAL A 578 24.00 -2.49 17.16
N SER A 579 25.20 -2.80 16.69
CA SER A 579 26.22 -1.80 16.41
C SER A 579 26.69 -1.90 14.97
N LEU A 580 26.70 -0.76 14.29
CA LEU A 580 27.21 -0.57 12.95
C LEU A 580 28.49 0.25 13.05
N SER A 581 29.57 -0.21 12.39
CA SER A 581 30.83 0.54 12.36
C SER A 581 31.53 0.37 11.03
N ARG A 582 32.31 1.38 10.65
CA ARG A 582 33.25 1.33 9.52
C ARG A 582 34.66 1.57 10.07
N ARG A 583 35.60 0.69 9.71
CA ARG A 583 36.99 0.79 10.14
C ARG A 583 37.89 0.70 8.90
N THR A 584 38.92 1.51 8.83
CA THR A 584 39.97 1.35 7.80
C THR A 584 40.80 0.10 8.14
N ILE A 585 41.01 -0.75 7.17
CA ILE A 585 41.92 -1.91 7.31
C ILE A 585 43.34 -1.34 7.23
N VAL A 586 44.01 -1.23 8.39
CA VAL A 586 45.45 -0.93 8.40
C VAL A 586 46.16 -2.27 8.22
N GLU A 587 46.72 -2.55 7.04
CA GLU A 587 47.65 -3.67 6.88
C GLU A 587 48.77 -3.51 7.90
N SER A 588 48.82 -4.36 8.88
CA SER A 588 50.04 -4.52 9.72
C SER A 588 51.13 -5.12 8.84
N ARG A 589 52.00 -4.27 8.33
CA ARG A 589 53.24 -4.69 7.69
C ARG A 589 54.14 -5.39 8.69
#